data_303b693ebb8d1d6280f66020fae58182
#
_entry.id   303b693ebb8d1d6280f66020fae58182
#
_cell.length_a   1.000
_cell.length_b   1.000
_cell.length_c   1.000
_cell.angle_alpha   90.00
_cell.angle_beta   90.00
_cell.angle_gamma   90.00
#
_symmetry.space_group_name_H-M   'P 1'
#
loop_
_entity.id
_entity.type
_entity.pdbx_description
1 polymer ?
#
loop_
_entity_poly.entity_id
_entity_poly.type
_entity_poly.pdbx_seq_one_letter_code
_entity_poly.pdbx_strand_id
1 'polypeptide(L)' 'MHQFTQLATEVHHQRLAHAEQQRPAERMLALARATRRAERAERRLRRAARQARRLRAQLSAHTARGR' A
#
# COMPACT_ATOMS: atom_id res chain seq x y z
N MET A 1 -7.73 -49.39 9.17
CA MET A 1 -7.54 -48.59 7.96
C MET A 1 -8.43 -47.35 7.93
N HIS A 2 -9.68 -47.42 8.35
CA HIS A 2 -10.58 -46.25 8.35
C HIS A 2 -10.12 -45.11 9.25
N GLN A 3 -9.45 -45.40 10.35
CA GLN A 3 -8.96 -44.36 11.28
C GLN A 3 -7.88 -43.47 10.66
N PHE A 4 -6.98 -44.02 9.85
CA PHE A 4 -5.95 -43.24 9.18
C PHE A 4 -6.51 -42.26 8.14
N THR A 5 -7.52 -42.69 7.42
CA THR A 5 -8.18 -41.85 6.43
C THR A 5 -8.91 -40.69 7.08
N GLN A 6 -9.57 -40.91 8.22
CA GLN A 6 -10.25 -39.87 8.99
C GLN A 6 -9.28 -38.84 9.53
N LEU A 7 -8.14 -39.26 10.09
CA LEU A 7 -7.10 -38.37 10.59
C LEU A 7 -6.52 -37.48 9.49
N ALA A 8 -6.24 -38.06 8.32
CA ALA A 8 -5.73 -37.31 7.19
C ALA A 8 -6.74 -36.24 6.71
N THR A 9 -8.03 -36.58 6.70
CA THR A 9 -9.09 -35.65 6.32
C THR A 9 -9.21 -34.51 7.33
N GLU A 10 -9.16 -34.81 8.64
CA GLU A 10 -9.23 -33.79 9.68
C GLU A 10 -8.06 -32.82 9.62
N VAL A 11 -6.83 -33.28 9.41
CA VAL A 11 -5.65 -32.46 9.26
C VAL A 11 -5.80 -31.55 8.04
N HIS A 12 -6.32 -32.09 6.94
CA HIS A 12 -6.55 -31.31 5.72
C HIS A 12 -7.57 -30.20 5.96
N HIS A 13 -8.69 -30.48 6.62
CA HIS A 13 -9.70 -29.49 6.97
C HIS A 13 -9.14 -28.41 7.90
N GLN A 14 -8.32 -28.77 8.88
CA GLN A 14 -7.69 -27.82 9.78
C GLN A 14 -6.76 -26.87 9.03
N ARG A 15 -5.97 -27.40 8.09
CA ARG A 15 -5.08 -26.58 7.26
C ARG A 15 -5.85 -25.60 6.36
N LEU A 16 -6.95 -26.04 5.77
CA LEU A 16 -7.82 -25.20 4.95
C LEU A 16 -8.47 -24.09 5.78
N ALA A 17 -9.00 -24.43 6.95
CA ALA A 17 -9.61 -23.47 7.87
C ALA A 17 -8.58 -22.42 8.32
N HIS A 18 -7.36 -22.85 8.65
CA HIS A 18 -6.27 -21.95 9.03
C HIS A 18 -5.89 -21.02 7.88
N ALA A 19 -5.75 -21.52 6.67
CA ALA A 19 -5.46 -20.73 5.48
C ALA A 19 -6.56 -19.70 5.20
N GLU A 20 -7.83 -20.10 5.33
CA GLU A 20 -8.97 -19.19 5.18
C GLU A 20 -8.99 -18.08 6.23
N GLN A 21 -8.61 -18.37 7.47
CA GLN A 21 -8.49 -17.37 8.53
C GLN A 21 -7.36 -16.39 8.29
N GLN A 22 -6.27 -16.82 7.65
CA GLN A 22 -5.15 -15.96 7.34
C GLN A 22 -5.42 -15.00 6.18
N ARG A 23 -6.28 -15.36 5.24
CA ARG A 23 -6.61 -14.53 4.08
C ARG A 23 -7.12 -13.13 4.42
N PRO A 24 -8.06 -12.98 5.38
CA PRO A 24 -8.49 -11.64 5.78
C PRO A 24 -7.35 -10.80 6.37
N ALA A 25 -6.49 -11.41 7.19
CA ALA A 25 -5.33 -10.71 7.76
C ALA A 25 -4.35 -10.27 6.67
N GLU A 26 -4.07 -11.13 5.69
CA GLU A 26 -3.21 -10.81 4.56
C GLU A 26 -3.79 -9.68 3.72
N ARG A 27 -5.11 -9.68 3.48
CA ARG A 27 -5.82 -8.61 2.77
C ARG A 27 -5.70 -7.29 3.51
N MET A 28 -5.86 -7.30 4.83
CA MET A 28 -5.73 -6.11 5.65
C MET A 28 -4.31 -5.54 5.59
N LEU A 29 -3.30 -6.39 5.64
CA LEU A 29 -1.90 -5.96 5.49
C LEU A 29 -1.62 -5.38 4.11
N ALA A 30 -2.12 -6.03 3.06
CA ALA A 30 -1.96 -5.56 1.69
C ALA A 30 -2.64 -4.19 1.51
N LEU A 31 -3.83 -4.01 2.05
CA LEU A 31 -4.56 -2.75 2.02
C LEU A 31 -3.80 -1.65 2.78
N ALA A 32 -3.28 -1.96 3.96
CA ALA A 32 -2.50 -1.02 4.76
C ALA A 32 -1.23 -0.57 4.02
N ARG A 33 -0.55 -1.48 3.35
CA ARG A 33 0.64 -1.16 2.53
C ARG A 33 0.27 -0.28 1.34
N ALA A 34 -0.84 -0.59 0.66
CA ALA A 34 -1.32 0.20 -0.47
C ALA A 34 -1.69 1.62 -0.03
N THR A 35 -2.38 1.76 1.10
CA THR A 35 -2.73 3.05 1.68
C THR A 35 -1.48 3.88 1.98
N ARG A 36 -0.48 3.28 2.61
CA ARG A 36 0.78 3.96 2.93
C ARG A 36 1.53 4.41 1.67
N ARG A 37 1.53 3.59 0.62
CA ARG A 37 2.13 3.97 -0.67
C ARG A 37 1.40 5.14 -1.30
N ALA A 38 0.07 5.14 -1.28
CA ALA A 38 -0.74 6.22 -1.80
C ALA A 38 -0.48 7.52 -1.04
N GLU A 39 -0.43 7.46 0.29
CA GLU A 39 -0.11 8.63 1.13
C GLU A 39 1.27 9.20 0.82
N ARG A 40 2.27 8.33 0.65
CA ARG A 40 3.63 8.77 0.29
C ARG A 40 3.65 9.41 -1.10
N ALA A 41 2.91 8.85 -2.05
CA ALA A 41 2.80 9.41 -3.39
C ALA A 41 2.14 10.79 -3.36
N GLU A 42 1.07 10.96 -2.58
CA GLU A 42 0.43 12.26 -2.37
C GLU A 42 1.39 13.29 -1.78
N ARG A 43 2.17 12.91 -0.77
CA ARG A 43 3.15 13.81 -0.18
C ARG A 43 4.22 14.24 -1.18
N ARG A 44 4.68 13.34 -2.02
CA ARG A 44 5.63 13.66 -3.10
C ARG A 44 5.03 14.65 -4.09
N LEU A 45 3.78 14.43 -4.49
CA LEU A 45 3.07 15.34 -5.40
C LEU A 45 2.93 16.73 -4.79
N ARG A 46 2.57 16.83 -3.51
CA ARG A 46 2.46 18.12 -2.81
C ARG A 46 3.80 18.84 -2.74
N ARG A 47 4.89 18.12 -2.45
CA ARG A 47 6.24 18.70 -2.44
C ARG A 47 6.63 19.19 -3.82
N ALA A 48 6.40 18.39 -4.85
CA ALA A 48 6.69 18.77 -6.23
C ALA A 48 5.89 19.98 -6.66
N ALA A 49 4.60 20.04 -6.30
CA ALA A 49 3.75 21.20 -6.59
C ALA A 49 4.25 22.45 -5.90
N ARG A 50 4.64 22.37 -4.63
CA ARG A 50 5.21 23.52 -3.90
C ARG A 50 6.53 23.98 -4.53
N GLN A 51 7.39 23.05 -4.90
CA GLN A 51 8.65 23.36 -5.56
C GLN A 51 8.42 24.03 -6.91
N ALA A 52 7.48 23.53 -7.69
CA ALA A 52 7.12 24.12 -8.97
C ALA A 52 6.59 25.55 -8.81
N ARG A 53 5.76 25.81 -7.78
CA ARG A 53 5.27 27.16 -7.47
C ARG A 53 6.41 28.10 -7.11
N ARG A 54 7.35 27.62 -6.28
CA ARG A 54 8.54 28.41 -5.90
C ARG A 54 9.38 28.79 -7.12
N LEU A 55 9.62 27.81 -8.00
CA LEU A 55 10.38 28.04 -9.22
C LEU A 55 9.68 29.03 -10.15
N ARG A 56 8.36 28.92 -10.31
CA ARG A 56 7.56 29.88 -11.09
C ARG A 56 7.62 31.28 -10.49
N ALA A 57 7.50 31.37 -9.16
CA ALA A 57 7.61 32.67 -8.46
C ALA A 57 8.99 33.28 -8.65
N GLN A 58 10.05 32.48 -8.58
CA GLN A 58 11.43 32.95 -8.80
C GLN A 58 11.60 33.39 -10.25
N LEU A 59 11.08 32.67 -11.23
CA LEU A 59 11.18 33.05 -12.64
C LEU A 59 10.40 34.34 -12.91
N SER A 60 9.20 34.47 -12.35
CA SER A 60 8.41 35.71 -12.46
C SER A 60 9.13 36.91 -11.86
N ALA A 61 9.71 36.76 -10.68
CA ALA A 61 10.48 37.81 -10.02
C ALA A 61 11.71 38.17 -10.83
N HIS A 62 12.40 37.18 -11.38
CA HIS A 62 13.59 37.43 -12.22
C HIS A 62 13.22 38.16 -13.52
N THR A 63 12.12 37.77 -14.16
CA THR A 63 11.63 38.45 -15.37
C THR A 63 11.21 39.87 -15.08
N ALA A 64 10.52 40.12 -13.96
CA ALA A 64 10.14 41.46 -13.53
C ALA A 64 11.35 42.36 -13.25
N ARG A 65 12.41 41.80 -12.64
CA ARG A 65 13.66 42.54 -12.37
C ARG A 65 14.47 42.81 -13.62
N GLY A 66 14.35 41.97 -14.63
CA GLY A 66 15.06 42.12 -15.87
C GLY A 66 14.51 43.22 -16.81
N ARG A 67 13.38 43.82 -16.43
CA ARG A 67 12.75 44.92 -17.13
C ARG A 67 13.07 46.25 -16.42
#